data_ed53306b019358f204f92b99a1ebae0e
#
_entry.id   ed53306b019358f204f92b99a1ebae0e
#
_cell.length_a   1.000
_cell.length_b   1.000
_cell.length_c   1.000
_cell.angle_alpha   90.00
_cell.angle_beta   90.00
_cell.angle_gamma   90.00
#
_symmetry.space_group_name_H-M   'P 1'
#
loop_
_entity.id
_entity.type
_entity.pdbx_description
1 polymer ?
#
loop_
_entity_poly.entity_id
_entity_poly.type
_entity_poly.pdbx_seq_one_letter_code
_entity_poly.pdbx_strand_id
1 'polypeptide(L)'
;MILFSRALCSGLTPVRDWASYEGVIYWDNNATTPLLPEVYAAMEPFLKERFFNPSAGYAEARRVREAVEEARAGVAALLGASPEEIVFTSGGTEATNAAFRQMAREGKGVTVLSTDHDASLKTSVALGNGCSVDSEGRAVPEEWEALCAGEAGGVSFAWANNETGVLQDAAALCAGARRHGLPVHLDAVQCAGKIPVCLHGMDVDYASVSAHKLHGPKGIGCLYRRSGVPLEPALFGGGQEYGLRSGTENVPGIIGFGAAARVALRHVEEAGRVRRLRDSFEFSLAQAVDGVTVHSGAAERIPNT
;
A
#
# COMPACT_ATOMS: atom_id res chain seq x y z
N MET A 1 -10.17 -16.33 -9.33
CA MET A 1 -10.06 -17.06 -8.04
C MET A 1 -9.90 -18.54 -8.35
N ILE A 2 -8.70 -19.07 -8.25
CA ILE A 2 -8.43 -20.49 -8.54
C ILE A 2 -8.30 -21.21 -7.19
N LEU A 3 -9.25 -22.06 -6.86
CA LEU A 3 -9.22 -22.95 -5.70
C LEU A 3 -8.62 -24.30 -6.15
N PHE A 4 -7.43 -24.62 -5.69
CA PHE A 4 -6.83 -25.93 -5.91
C PHE A 4 -7.08 -26.87 -4.71
N SER A 5 -7.45 -28.11 -4.98
CA SER A 5 -7.60 -29.14 -3.95
C SER A 5 -6.24 -29.72 -3.54
N ARG A 6 -6.16 -30.26 -2.31
CA ARG A 6 -4.96 -30.86 -1.69
C ARG A 6 -4.25 -31.96 -2.50
N ALA A 7 -4.87 -32.47 -3.56
CA ALA A 7 -4.36 -33.63 -4.30
C ALA A 7 -3.09 -33.37 -5.14
N LEU A 8 -2.72 -32.10 -5.40
CA LEU A 8 -1.58 -31.74 -6.24
C LEU A 8 -0.29 -31.35 -5.47
N CYS A 9 -0.32 -31.39 -4.14
CA CYS A 9 0.80 -30.90 -3.30
C CYS A 9 1.49 -31.99 -2.47
N SER A 10 1.51 -33.25 -2.91
CA SER A 10 2.23 -34.33 -2.20
C SER A 10 3.75 -34.23 -2.39
N GLY A 11 4.39 -33.35 -1.63
CA GLY A 11 5.86 -33.18 -1.66
C GLY A 11 6.37 -31.89 -1.02
N LEU A 12 5.48 -30.95 -0.71
CA LEU A 12 5.85 -29.73 -0.02
C LEU A 12 5.67 -29.93 1.49
N THR A 13 6.75 -29.82 2.25
CA THR A 13 6.69 -29.79 3.72
C THR A 13 5.83 -28.60 4.13
N PRO A 14 4.70 -28.80 4.84
CA PRO A 14 3.88 -27.67 5.25
C PRO A 14 4.67 -26.80 6.20
N VAL A 15 4.87 -25.53 5.84
CA VAL A 15 5.20 -24.50 6.81
C VAL A 15 4.00 -24.43 7.74
N ARG A 16 4.19 -24.82 8.99
CA ARG A 16 3.11 -25.00 9.97
C ARG A 16 2.35 -23.67 10.23
N ASP A 17 1.08 -23.75 10.08
CA ASP A 17 -0.03 -23.41 10.97
C ASP A 17 -0.79 -22.10 10.81
N TRP A 18 -0.59 -21.21 9.83
CA TRP A 18 -1.48 -20.03 9.74
C TRP A 18 -2.07 -19.75 8.33
N ALA A 19 -1.66 -20.50 7.32
CA ALA A 19 -2.18 -20.35 5.96
C ALA A 19 -3.21 -21.42 5.58
N SER A 20 -3.56 -22.37 6.46
CA SER A 20 -4.52 -23.42 6.20
C SER A 20 -5.79 -23.24 7.04
N TYR A 21 -6.80 -22.63 6.48
CA TYR A 21 -8.14 -22.66 7.03
C TYR A 21 -8.78 -23.99 6.59
N GLU A 22 -8.85 -24.99 7.49
CA GLU A 22 -9.53 -26.29 7.28
C GLU A 22 -9.35 -26.91 5.88
N GLY A 23 -8.11 -26.94 5.35
CA GLY A 23 -7.81 -27.53 4.05
C GLY A 23 -7.88 -26.57 2.86
N VAL A 24 -8.11 -25.30 3.06
CA VAL A 24 -8.02 -24.24 2.02
C VAL A 24 -6.58 -23.75 1.91
N ILE A 25 -6.03 -23.74 0.69
CA ILE A 25 -4.78 -23.05 0.36
C ILE A 25 -5.16 -21.68 -0.15
N TYR A 26 -4.79 -20.62 0.59
CA TYR A 26 -5.08 -19.24 0.22
C TYR A 26 -3.92 -18.60 -0.55
N TRP A 27 -4.15 -18.25 -1.81
CA TRP A 27 -3.15 -17.65 -2.70
C TRP A 27 -3.47 -16.23 -3.13
N ASP A 28 -4.61 -15.70 -2.75
CA ASP A 28 -5.08 -14.36 -3.14
C ASP A 28 -4.56 -13.26 -2.18
N ASN A 29 -3.23 -13.28 -1.89
CA ASN A 29 -2.62 -12.35 -0.94
C ASN A 29 -2.58 -10.90 -1.45
N ASN A 30 -2.77 -10.66 -2.74
CA ASN A 30 -2.91 -9.32 -3.28
C ASN A 30 -4.28 -8.70 -2.99
N ALA A 31 -5.34 -9.50 -2.86
CA ALA A 31 -6.64 -8.99 -2.44
C ALA A 31 -6.66 -8.63 -0.95
N THR A 32 -6.16 -9.51 -0.09
CA THR A 32 -5.97 -9.29 1.36
C THR A 32 -5.06 -10.36 1.91
N THR A 33 -4.52 -10.16 3.11
CA THR A 33 -3.70 -11.16 3.78
C THR A 33 -4.33 -11.60 5.10
N PRO A 34 -4.06 -12.83 5.58
CA PRO A 34 -4.39 -13.24 6.94
C PRO A 34 -3.69 -12.36 7.97
N LEU A 35 -4.38 -12.06 9.07
CA LEU A 35 -3.78 -11.39 10.22
C LEU A 35 -2.77 -12.33 10.91
N LEU A 36 -1.54 -11.88 11.12
CA LEU A 36 -0.53 -12.68 11.81
C LEU A 36 -0.86 -12.84 13.30
N PRO A 37 -0.57 -14.02 13.90
CA PRO A 37 -0.78 -14.23 15.34
C PRO A 37 -0.05 -13.20 16.20
N GLU A 38 1.18 -12.83 15.86
CA GLU A 38 1.97 -11.81 16.58
C GLU A 38 1.37 -10.41 16.46
N VAL A 39 0.72 -10.10 15.32
CA VAL A 39 -0.01 -8.84 15.13
C VAL A 39 -1.28 -8.84 15.98
N TYR A 40 -2.03 -9.94 15.98
CA TYR A 40 -3.21 -10.08 16.85
C TYR A 40 -2.83 -9.94 18.33
N ALA A 41 -1.78 -10.61 18.76
CA ALA A 41 -1.30 -10.53 20.15
C ALA A 41 -0.91 -9.10 20.57
N ALA A 42 -0.36 -8.30 19.63
CA ALA A 42 -0.07 -6.90 19.88
C ALA A 42 -1.35 -6.04 20.02
N MET A 43 -2.41 -6.36 19.27
CA MET A 43 -3.69 -5.64 19.29
C MET A 43 -4.53 -5.98 20.54
N GLU A 44 -4.51 -7.23 20.99
CA GLU A 44 -5.43 -7.77 22.00
C GLU A 44 -5.50 -6.94 23.28
N PRO A 45 -4.39 -6.48 23.90
CA PRO A 45 -4.45 -5.63 25.11
C PRO A 45 -5.23 -4.33 24.91
N PHE A 46 -5.19 -3.74 23.71
CA PHE A 46 -5.87 -2.48 23.39
C PHE A 46 -7.36 -2.68 23.04
N LEU A 47 -7.79 -3.91 22.83
CA LEU A 47 -9.20 -4.27 22.69
C LEU A 47 -9.89 -4.54 24.03
N LYS A 48 -9.14 -4.92 25.08
CA LYS A 48 -9.67 -5.40 26.36
C LYS A 48 -9.32 -4.53 27.57
N GLU A 49 -8.05 -4.19 27.72
CA GLU A 49 -7.50 -3.62 28.95
C GLU A 49 -7.08 -2.16 28.78
N ARG A 50 -6.46 -1.82 27.65
CA ARG A 50 -5.89 -0.49 27.35
C ARG A 50 -6.80 0.31 26.43
N PHE A 51 -8.08 0.35 26.73
CA PHE A 51 -9.13 0.97 25.90
C PHE A 51 -9.21 2.50 26.01
N PHE A 52 -8.29 3.13 26.71
CA PHE A 52 -8.31 4.56 27.02
C PHE A 52 -8.14 5.42 25.74
N ASN A 53 -8.88 6.53 25.69
CA ASN A 53 -8.77 7.48 24.59
C ASN A 53 -7.41 8.21 24.65
N PRO A 54 -6.55 8.10 23.61
CA PRO A 54 -5.21 8.70 23.61
C PRO A 54 -5.23 10.22 23.67
N SER A 55 -6.35 10.88 23.30
CA SER A 55 -6.49 12.33 23.37
C SER A 55 -6.75 12.86 24.79
N ALA A 56 -7.03 11.99 25.78
CA ALA A 56 -7.29 12.41 27.15
C ALA A 56 -6.00 12.75 27.92
N GLY A 57 -6.13 13.51 29.02
CA GLY A 57 -5.00 14.08 29.78
C GLY A 57 -4.45 13.20 30.90
N TYR A 58 -5.10 12.05 31.28
CA TYR A 58 -4.68 11.20 32.40
C TYR A 58 -3.60 10.19 32.00
N ALA A 59 -3.01 9.51 33.01
CA ALA A 59 -1.81 8.71 32.83
C ALA A 59 -1.99 7.52 31.87
N GLU A 60 -3.12 6.79 31.99
CA GLU A 60 -3.42 5.64 31.14
C GLU A 60 -3.59 6.03 29.68
N ALA A 61 -4.23 7.17 29.41
CA ALA A 61 -4.38 7.72 28.07
C ALA A 61 -3.02 8.11 27.46
N ARG A 62 -2.11 8.68 28.26
CA ARG A 62 -0.74 8.98 27.80
C ARG A 62 0.01 7.73 27.37
N ARG A 63 -0.10 6.61 28.13
CA ARG A 63 0.51 5.32 27.76
C ARG A 63 -0.03 4.76 26.46
N VAL A 64 -1.34 4.94 26.20
CA VAL A 64 -1.95 4.55 24.92
C VAL A 64 -1.43 5.43 23.78
N ARG A 65 -1.32 6.74 24.00
CA ARG A 65 -0.74 7.67 23.01
C ARG A 65 0.72 7.33 22.70
N GLU A 66 1.54 7.01 23.71
CA GLU A 66 2.92 6.57 23.52
C GLU A 66 2.99 5.31 22.64
N ALA A 67 2.10 4.34 22.85
CA ALA A 67 2.01 3.15 22.03
C ALA A 67 1.58 3.46 20.57
N VAL A 68 0.67 4.41 20.37
CA VAL A 68 0.28 4.90 19.02
C VAL A 68 1.49 5.51 18.30
N GLU A 69 2.27 6.35 19.00
CA GLU A 69 3.47 6.97 18.41
C GLU A 69 4.59 5.95 18.12
N GLU A 70 4.74 4.92 18.96
CA GLU A 70 5.66 3.81 18.67
C GLU A 70 5.23 3.03 17.43
N ALA A 71 3.92 2.77 17.26
CA ALA A 71 3.39 2.14 16.06
C ALA A 71 3.61 3.01 14.83
N ARG A 72 3.40 4.33 14.94
CA ARG A 72 3.68 5.31 13.87
C ARG A 72 5.13 5.28 13.44
N ALA A 73 6.08 5.26 14.40
CA ALA A 73 7.49 5.12 14.10
C ALA A 73 7.83 3.81 13.38
N GLY A 74 7.16 2.70 13.75
CA GLY A 74 7.31 1.42 13.05
C GLY A 74 6.84 1.47 11.60
N VAL A 75 5.71 2.13 11.32
CA VAL A 75 5.21 2.34 9.95
C VAL A 75 6.13 3.26 9.16
N ALA A 76 6.58 4.36 9.77
CA ALA A 76 7.54 5.28 9.15
C ALA A 76 8.85 4.58 8.76
N ALA A 77 9.38 3.74 9.64
CA ALA A 77 10.60 2.95 9.36
C ALA A 77 10.42 1.99 8.16
N LEU A 78 9.25 1.33 8.03
CA LEU A 78 8.93 0.49 6.87
C LEU A 78 8.95 1.27 5.56
N LEU A 79 8.56 2.54 5.60
CA LEU A 79 8.41 3.40 4.43
C LEU A 79 9.64 4.27 4.15
N GLY A 80 10.68 4.21 4.99
CA GLY A 80 11.83 5.12 4.90
C GLY A 80 11.39 6.59 4.99
N ALA A 81 10.53 6.89 5.98
CA ALA A 81 9.92 8.18 6.23
C ALA A 81 10.12 8.60 7.70
N SER A 82 9.76 9.83 8.05
CA SER A 82 9.68 10.31 9.44
C SER A 82 8.29 10.09 10.03
N PRO A 83 8.16 9.87 11.34
CA PRO A 83 6.85 9.62 11.98
C PRO A 83 5.83 10.74 11.74
N GLU A 84 6.25 12.00 11.74
CA GLU A 84 5.40 13.18 11.50
C GLU A 84 4.85 13.28 10.07
N GLU A 85 5.37 12.47 9.14
CA GLU A 85 4.89 12.37 7.76
C GLU A 85 3.80 11.29 7.59
N ILE A 86 3.53 10.51 8.64
CA ILE A 86 2.53 9.45 8.63
C ILE A 86 1.22 9.95 9.25
N VAL A 87 0.14 9.88 8.49
CA VAL A 87 -1.23 10.17 8.93
C VAL A 87 -2.05 8.90 8.83
N PHE A 88 -2.55 8.38 9.94
CA PHE A 88 -3.36 7.17 9.94
C PHE A 88 -4.74 7.43 9.33
N THR A 89 -5.20 6.49 8.51
CA THR A 89 -6.48 6.50 7.80
C THR A 89 -7.19 5.17 7.97
N SER A 90 -8.42 5.03 7.47
CA SER A 90 -9.13 3.74 7.49
C SER A 90 -8.60 2.72 6.47
N GLY A 91 -7.68 3.12 5.60
CA GLY A 91 -7.09 2.27 4.56
C GLY A 91 -6.53 3.08 3.40
N GLY A 92 -5.97 2.38 2.41
CA GLY A 92 -5.39 3.00 1.21
C GLY A 92 -6.40 3.86 0.44
N THR A 93 -7.65 3.45 0.36
CA THR A 93 -8.70 4.22 -0.34
C THR A 93 -8.92 5.61 0.29
N GLU A 94 -9.02 5.70 1.63
CA GLU A 94 -9.13 7.01 2.30
C GLU A 94 -7.86 7.85 2.08
N ALA A 95 -6.69 7.23 2.18
CA ALA A 95 -5.40 7.90 1.94
C ALA A 95 -5.31 8.48 0.53
N THR A 96 -5.64 7.69 -0.50
CA THR A 96 -5.67 8.13 -1.90
C THR A 96 -6.66 9.28 -2.12
N ASN A 97 -7.88 9.17 -1.57
CA ASN A 97 -8.88 10.23 -1.69
C ASN A 97 -8.43 11.54 -1.02
N ALA A 98 -7.77 11.46 0.15
CA ALA A 98 -7.25 12.65 0.83
C ALA A 98 -6.15 13.34 0.00
N ALA A 99 -5.21 12.57 -0.59
CA ALA A 99 -4.19 13.09 -1.49
C ALA A 99 -4.80 13.73 -2.74
N PHE A 100 -5.74 13.04 -3.41
CA PHE A 100 -6.38 13.52 -4.64
C PHE A 100 -7.17 14.81 -4.40
N ARG A 101 -7.91 14.89 -3.29
CA ARG A 101 -8.60 16.10 -2.91
C ARG A 101 -7.66 17.29 -2.74
N GLN A 102 -6.45 17.06 -2.21
CA GLN A 102 -5.44 18.09 -2.05
C GLN A 102 -4.80 18.50 -3.38
N MET A 103 -4.58 17.53 -4.29
CA MET A 103 -3.95 17.76 -5.59
C MET A 103 -4.92 18.34 -6.62
N ALA A 104 -6.20 17.96 -6.57
CA ALA A 104 -7.24 18.46 -7.46
C ALA A 104 -7.55 19.94 -7.13
N ARG A 105 -6.93 20.87 -7.86
CA ARG A 105 -7.09 22.31 -7.66
C ARG A 105 -7.74 22.96 -8.87
N GLU A 106 -8.54 24.01 -8.65
CA GLU A 106 -9.10 24.87 -9.70
C GLU A 106 -9.85 24.12 -10.81
N GLY A 107 -10.51 22.99 -10.46
CA GLY A 107 -11.20 22.15 -11.43
C GLY A 107 -10.31 21.21 -12.24
N LYS A 108 -8.99 21.20 -11.98
CA LYS A 108 -8.06 20.26 -12.57
C LYS A 108 -8.02 18.95 -11.77
N GLY A 109 -8.11 17.82 -12.45
CA GLY A 109 -8.05 16.52 -11.83
C GLY A 109 -6.66 15.94 -11.70
N VAL A 110 -6.60 14.72 -11.18
CA VAL A 110 -5.37 13.96 -11.03
C VAL A 110 -5.25 12.99 -12.21
N THR A 111 -4.14 13.03 -12.94
CA THR A 111 -3.82 12.05 -13.98
C THR A 111 -3.39 10.73 -13.33
N VAL A 112 -3.88 9.60 -13.84
CA VAL A 112 -3.63 8.25 -13.30
C VAL A 112 -3.23 7.30 -14.43
N LEU A 113 -2.68 6.11 -14.10
CA LEU A 113 -2.53 5.04 -15.09
C LEU A 113 -3.87 4.33 -15.29
N SER A 114 -4.14 3.91 -16.54
CA SER A 114 -5.37 3.20 -16.91
C SER A 114 -5.56 1.85 -16.19
N THR A 115 -4.51 1.32 -15.60
CA THR A 115 -4.49 0.06 -14.84
C THR A 115 -4.41 0.27 -13.33
N ASP A 116 -4.55 1.49 -12.85
CA ASP A 116 -4.56 1.79 -11.41
C ASP A 116 -5.77 1.19 -10.70
N HIS A 117 -5.67 1.07 -9.40
CA HIS A 117 -6.77 0.58 -8.56
C HIS A 117 -7.98 1.52 -8.64
N ASP A 118 -9.19 0.97 -8.47
CA ASP A 118 -10.46 1.72 -8.45
C ASP A 118 -10.47 2.95 -7.52
N ALA A 119 -9.71 2.91 -6.42
CA ALA A 119 -9.57 4.05 -5.52
C ALA A 119 -8.97 5.28 -6.22
N SER A 120 -8.07 5.07 -7.19
CA SER A 120 -7.49 6.12 -8.03
C SER A 120 -8.38 6.42 -9.23
N LEU A 121 -8.77 5.39 -9.99
CA LEU A 121 -9.55 5.55 -11.21
C LEU A 121 -10.88 6.26 -10.98
N LYS A 122 -11.66 5.83 -9.97
CA LYS A 122 -12.99 6.42 -9.70
C LYS A 122 -12.91 7.80 -9.06
N THR A 123 -11.83 8.10 -8.34
CA THR A 123 -11.62 9.42 -7.75
C THR A 123 -11.09 10.42 -8.79
N SER A 124 -10.34 9.95 -9.80
CA SER A 124 -9.83 10.78 -10.90
C SER A 124 -10.88 11.15 -11.95
N VAL A 125 -11.98 10.41 -12.03
CA VAL A 125 -13.01 10.46 -13.10
C VAL A 125 -13.61 11.84 -13.36
N ALA A 126 -13.44 12.80 -12.46
CA ALA A 126 -13.93 14.16 -12.72
C ALA A 126 -13.27 14.82 -13.95
N LEU A 127 -12.12 14.32 -14.47
CA LEU A 127 -11.34 15.03 -15.50
C LEU A 127 -10.66 14.13 -16.58
N GLY A 128 -11.02 12.89 -16.69
CA GLY A 128 -11.04 12.16 -17.97
C GLY A 128 -9.73 11.72 -18.63
N ASN A 129 -8.55 11.82 -18.02
CA ASN A 129 -7.32 11.42 -18.73
C ASN A 129 -6.50 10.41 -17.92
N GLY A 130 -6.51 9.15 -18.35
CA GLY A 130 -5.59 8.11 -17.87
C GLY A 130 -4.46 7.88 -18.87
N CYS A 131 -3.22 7.72 -18.39
CA CYS A 131 -2.11 7.26 -19.21
C CYS A 131 -2.27 5.77 -19.52
N SER A 132 -2.11 5.40 -20.77
CA SER A 132 -2.12 4.00 -21.18
C SER A 132 -0.88 3.26 -20.68
N VAL A 133 -0.98 1.93 -20.69
CA VAL A 133 0.16 1.06 -20.45
C VAL A 133 0.48 0.25 -21.70
N ASP A 134 1.72 -0.19 -21.84
CA ASP A 134 2.15 -1.10 -22.89
C ASP A 134 1.62 -2.53 -22.66
N SER A 135 1.92 -3.46 -23.55
CA SER A 135 1.49 -4.86 -23.47
C SER A 135 2.02 -5.60 -22.24
N GLU A 136 3.07 -5.07 -21.60
CA GLU A 136 3.63 -5.58 -20.35
C GLU A 136 3.06 -4.89 -19.11
N GLY A 137 2.21 -3.88 -19.27
CA GLY A 137 1.58 -3.15 -18.18
C GLY A 137 2.39 -1.97 -17.63
N ARG A 138 3.41 -1.50 -18.36
CA ARG A 138 4.23 -0.34 -17.98
C ARG A 138 3.64 0.93 -18.60
N ALA A 139 3.71 2.05 -17.88
CA ALA A 139 3.29 3.36 -18.40
C ALA A 139 4.00 3.67 -19.73
N VAL A 140 3.25 4.22 -20.69
CA VAL A 140 3.80 4.70 -21.97
C VAL A 140 4.46 6.07 -21.74
N PRO A 141 5.81 6.18 -21.85
CA PRO A 141 6.53 7.39 -21.42
C PRO A 141 6.10 8.67 -22.15
N GLU A 142 5.86 8.57 -23.46
CA GLU A 142 5.49 9.71 -24.30
C GLU A 142 4.10 10.23 -23.92
N GLU A 143 3.17 9.33 -23.62
CA GLU A 143 1.82 9.69 -23.19
C GLU A 143 1.84 10.28 -21.79
N TRP A 144 2.63 9.69 -20.87
CA TRP A 144 2.82 10.25 -19.52
C TRP A 144 3.35 11.68 -19.56
N GLU A 145 4.38 11.94 -20.36
CA GLU A 145 4.96 13.26 -20.53
C GLU A 145 3.93 14.26 -21.09
N ALA A 146 3.17 13.86 -22.12
CA ALA A 146 2.14 14.70 -22.70
C ALA A 146 1.03 15.05 -21.69
N LEU A 147 0.63 14.11 -20.83
CA LEU A 147 -0.37 14.33 -19.80
C LEU A 147 0.17 15.22 -18.66
N CYS A 148 1.45 15.08 -18.30
CA CYS A 148 2.10 15.98 -17.36
C CYS A 148 2.23 17.42 -17.90
N ALA A 149 2.47 17.58 -19.18
CA ALA A 149 2.52 18.89 -19.83
C ALA A 149 1.13 19.56 -20.00
N GLY A 150 0.06 18.80 -19.79
CA GLY A 150 -1.32 19.27 -19.92
C GLY A 150 -1.84 20.01 -18.69
N GLU A 151 -3.16 19.97 -18.51
CA GLU A 151 -3.86 20.70 -17.44
C GLU A 151 -4.12 19.85 -16.18
N ALA A 152 -3.24 18.93 -15.82
CA ALA A 152 -3.39 18.14 -14.60
C ALA A 152 -3.15 18.99 -13.34
N GLY A 153 -3.93 18.73 -12.28
CA GLY A 153 -3.69 19.29 -10.95
C GLY A 153 -2.63 18.52 -10.16
N GLY A 154 -2.33 17.29 -10.60
CA GLY A 154 -1.32 16.41 -10.07
C GLY A 154 -1.33 15.06 -10.80
N VAL A 155 -0.42 14.18 -10.45
CA VAL A 155 -0.33 12.83 -11.00
C VAL A 155 -0.33 11.77 -9.90
N SER A 156 -0.88 10.61 -10.22
CA SER A 156 -0.84 9.44 -9.34
C SER A 156 -0.58 8.19 -10.16
N PHE A 157 0.11 7.23 -9.57
CA PHE A 157 0.27 5.91 -10.14
C PHE A 157 0.46 4.85 -9.05
N ALA A 158 -0.04 3.64 -9.32
CA ALA A 158 0.30 2.48 -8.52
C ALA A 158 1.75 2.09 -8.82
N TRP A 159 2.60 2.04 -7.77
CA TRP A 159 3.99 1.60 -7.94
C TRP A 159 4.07 0.16 -8.41
N ALA A 160 3.19 -0.70 -7.87
CA ALA A 160 3.00 -2.06 -8.38
C ALA A 160 1.52 -2.31 -8.66
N ASN A 161 1.22 -2.86 -9.82
CA ASN A 161 -0.13 -3.29 -10.17
C ASN A 161 -0.58 -4.47 -9.27
N ASN A 162 -1.80 -4.44 -8.79
CA ASN A 162 -2.34 -5.45 -7.86
C ASN A 162 -2.68 -6.79 -8.53
N GLU A 163 -2.87 -6.83 -9.86
CA GLU A 163 -3.21 -8.04 -10.61
C GLU A 163 -1.97 -8.69 -11.22
N THR A 164 -1.16 -7.91 -11.93
CA THR A 164 0.01 -8.40 -12.66
C THR A 164 1.31 -8.35 -11.87
N GLY A 165 1.35 -7.55 -10.81
CA GLY A 165 2.54 -7.31 -10.01
C GLY A 165 3.58 -6.38 -10.67
N VAL A 166 3.32 -5.87 -11.86
CA VAL A 166 4.26 -5.03 -12.63
C VAL A 166 4.64 -3.79 -11.84
N LEU A 167 5.95 -3.59 -11.72
CA LEU A 167 6.53 -2.40 -11.12
C LEU A 167 6.70 -1.31 -12.18
N GLN A 168 6.20 -0.12 -11.87
CA GLN A 168 6.43 1.08 -12.67
C GLN A 168 7.81 1.66 -12.37
N ASP A 169 8.44 2.29 -13.36
CA ASP A 169 9.64 3.11 -13.14
C ASP A 169 9.24 4.41 -12.43
N ALA A 170 9.11 4.30 -11.10
CA ALA A 170 8.67 5.41 -10.26
C ALA A 170 9.60 6.62 -10.38
N ALA A 171 10.91 6.41 -10.58
CA ALA A 171 11.86 7.51 -10.71
C ALA A 171 11.60 8.31 -12.00
N ALA A 172 11.40 7.62 -13.13
CA ALA A 172 11.11 8.26 -14.41
C ALA A 172 9.75 8.99 -14.37
N LEU A 173 8.71 8.36 -13.81
CA LEU A 173 7.37 8.95 -13.73
C LEU A 173 7.36 10.19 -12.81
N CYS A 174 8.02 10.14 -11.65
CA CYS A 174 8.18 11.29 -10.76
C CYS A 174 8.95 12.42 -11.45
N ALA A 175 10.07 12.12 -12.12
CA ALA A 175 10.86 13.12 -12.83
C ALA A 175 10.04 13.80 -13.95
N GLY A 176 9.20 13.05 -14.67
CA GLY A 176 8.24 13.58 -15.63
C GLY A 176 7.33 14.63 -15.00
N ALA A 177 6.65 14.26 -13.91
CA ALA A 177 5.74 15.16 -13.21
C ALA A 177 6.45 16.42 -12.68
N ARG A 178 7.66 16.25 -12.12
CA ARG A 178 8.44 17.38 -11.55
C ARG A 178 8.88 18.40 -12.59
N ARG A 179 9.17 17.99 -13.84
CA ARG A 179 9.47 18.93 -14.92
C ARG A 179 8.33 19.94 -15.16
N HIS A 180 7.09 19.52 -14.85
CA HIS A 180 5.89 20.35 -15.01
C HIS A 180 5.36 20.91 -13.69
N GLY A 181 6.11 20.78 -12.58
CA GLY A 181 5.74 21.31 -11.26
C GLY A 181 4.52 20.62 -10.63
N LEU A 182 4.19 19.41 -11.06
CA LEU A 182 3.02 18.68 -10.59
C LEU A 182 3.31 17.94 -9.26
N PRO A 183 2.38 17.96 -8.30
CA PRO A 183 2.44 17.08 -7.13
C PRO A 183 2.22 15.63 -7.54
N VAL A 184 2.92 14.71 -6.82
CA VAL A 184 2.93 13.29 -7.10
C VAL A 184 2.36 12.50 -5.92
N HIS A 185 1.36 11.67 -6.19
CA HIS A 185 0.89 10.61 -5.29
C HIS A 185 1.35 9.24 -5.79
N LEU A 186 1.87 8.41 -4.88
CA LEU A 186 2.30 7.04 -5.12
C LEU A 186 1.36 6.08 -4.39
N ASP A 187 0.66 5.21 -5.10
CA ASP A 187 -0.01 4.08 -4.45
C ASP A 187 1.04 2.98 -4.18
N ALA A 188 1.52 2.93 -2.92
CA ALA A 188 2.49 1.96 -2.46
C ALA A 188 1.85 0.73 -1.75
N VAL A 189 0.52 0.57 -1.85
CA VAL A 189 -0.24 -0.49 -1.16
C VAL A 189 0.29 -1.88 -1.49
N GLN A 190 0.71 -2.14 -2.72
CA GLN A 190 1.26 -3.43 -3.12
C GLN A 190 2.77 -3.55 -2.94
N CYS A 191 3.48 -2.46 -2.67
CA CYS A 191 4.95 -2.44 -2.51
C CYS A 191 5.39 -2.56 -1.04
N ALA A 192 4.69 -1.88 -0.13
CA ALA A 192 5.02 -1.88 1.29
C ALA A 192 5.07 -3.31 1.86
N GLY A 193 6.23 -3.68 2.43
CA GLY A 193 6.46 -5.01 3.00
C GLY A 193 6.74 -6.13 2.00
N LYS A 194 6.81 -5.84 0.69
CA LYS A 194 7.14 -6.83 -0.36
C LYS A 194 8.46 -6.49 -1.07
N ILE A 195 8.77 -5.22 -1.20
CA ILE A 195 10.04 -4.69 -1.70
C ILE A 195 10.57 -3.61 -0.76
N PRO A 196 11.86 -3.25 -0.82
CA PRO A 196 12.38 -2.11 -0.08
C PRO A 196 11.67 -0.81 -0.51
N VAL A 197 11.22 -0.04 0.47
CA VAL A 197 10.58 1.28 0.25
C VAL A 197 11.38 2.33 0.99
N CYS A 198 11.72 3.44 0.32
CA CYS A 198 12.37 4.60 0.92
C CYS A 198 11.79 5.87 0.32
N LEU A 199 10.70 6.38 0.92
CA LEU A 199 9.97 7.53 0.38
C LEU A 199 10.78 8.83 0.44
N HIS A 200 11.70 8.98 1.40
CA HIS A 200 12.63 10.12 1.43
C HIS A 200 13.58 10.15 0.22
N GLY A 201 13.89 8.98 -0.34
CA GLY A 201 14.72 8.88 -1.56
C GLY A 201 13.93 9.04 -2.86
N MET A 202 12.61 9.16 -2.79
CA MET A 202 11.72 9.28 -3.95
C MET A 202 11.13 10.69 -4.05
N ASP A 203 10.86 11.12 -5.25
CA ASP A 203 10.32 12.45 -5.51
C ASP A 203 8.77 12.45 -5.50
N VAL A 204 8.19 11.97 -4.37
CA VAL A 204 6.76 11.88 -4.13
C VAL A 204 6.31 12.83 -3.03
N ASP A 205 5.11 13.39 -3.13
CA ASP A 205 4.52 14.26 -2.12
C ASP A 205 3.62 13.49 -1.18
N TYR A 206 2.92 12.51 -1.70
CA TYR A 206 1.98 11.66 -0.98
C TYR A 206 2.19 10.19 -1.34
N ALA A 207 1.96 9.29 -0.39
CA ALA A 207 1.85 7.87 -0.70
C ALA A 207 0.78 7.18 0.16
N SER A 208 0.06 6.24 -0.43
CA SER A 208 -0.98 5.45 0.24
C SER A 208 -0.47 4.06 0.59
N VAL A 209 -0.79 3.60 1.82
CA VAL A 209 -0.48 2.23 2.29
C VAL A 209 -1.67 1.67 3.05
N SER A 210 -1.86 0.34 3.01
CA SER A 210 -2.93 -0.36 3.70
C SER A 210 -2.38 -1.56 4.48
N ALA A 211 -2.70 -1.63 5.77
CA ALA A 211 -2.14 -2.65 6.67
C ALA A 211 -2.50 -4.09 6.27
N HIS A 212 -3.72 -4.31 5.73
CA HIS A 212 -4.19 -5.65 5.39
C HIS A 212 -3.48 -6.28 4.18
N LYS A 213 -2.59 -5.57 3.50
CA LYS A 213 -1.76 -6.08 2.40
C LYS A 213 -0.40 -6.62 2.88
N LEU A 214 -0.08 -6.38 4.16
CA LEU A 214 1.16 -6.81 4.81
C LEU A 214 0.90 -7.52 6.15
N HIS A 215 -0.16 -8.34 6.19
CA HIS A 215 -0.56 -9.15 7.33
C HIS A 215 -1.02 -8.35 8.57
N GLY A 216 -1.36 -7.07 8.39
CA GLY A 216 -2.00 -6.23 9.38
C GLY A 216 -3.53 -6.32 9.36
N PRO A 217 -4.20 -5.63 10.27
CA PRO A 217 -5.65 -5.61 10.34
C PRO A 217 -6.29 -4.85 9.17
N LYS A 218 -7.50 -5.25 8.80
CA LYS A 218 -8.38 -4.49 7.90
C LYS A 218 -8.89 -3.24 8.61
N GLY A 219 -9.27 -2.22 7.87
CA GLY A 219 -9.84 -0.98 8.43
C GLY A 219 -8.81 -0.02 9.01
N ILE A 220 -7.55 -0.16 8.64
CA ILE A 220 -6.45 0.77 8.93
C ILE A 220 -5.47 0.85 7.77
N GLY A 221 -4.95 2.04 7.52
CA GLY A 221 -3.89 2.35 6.58
C GLY A 221 -3.22 3.66 6.96
N CYS A 222 -2.39 4.18 6.10
CA CYS A 222 -1.83 5.52 6.28
C CYS A 222 -1.67 6.26 4.96
N LEU A 223 -1.68 7.57 5.07
CA LEU A 223 -1.17 8.50 4.08
C LEU A 223 0.21 8.97 4.55
N TYR A 224 1.25 8.71 3.76
CA TYR A 224 2.48 9.46 3.83
C TYR A 224 2.25 10.84 3.20
N ARG A 225 2.68 11.88 3.89
CA ARG A 225 2.70 13.26 3.41
C ARG A 225 4.08 13.83 3.65
N ARG A 226 4.82 14.12 2.59
CA ARG A 226 6.16 14.72 2.69
C ARG A 226 6.12 15.96 3.57
N SER A 227 7.11 16.14 4.43
CA SER A 227 7.23 17.34 5.27
C SER A 227 7.19 18.62 4.44
N GLY A 228 6.40 19.59 4.88
CA GLY A 228 6.17 20.87 4.18
C GLY A 228 5.14 20.82 3.05
N VAL A 229 4.69 19.66 2.61
CA VAL A 229 3.62 19.55 1.61
C VAL A 229 2.27 19.83 2.28
N PRO A 230 1.37 20.64 1.69
CA PRO A 230 0.08 20.94 2.29
C PRO A 230 -0.83 19.70 2.30
N LEU A 231 -1.65 19.57 3.34
CA LEU A 231 -2.75 18.62 3.41
C LEU A 231 -3.87 19.24 4.23
N GLU A 232 -5.01 19.49 3.60
CA GLU A 232 -6.22 19.91 4.30
C GLU A 232 -7.00 18.69 4.78
N PRO A 233 -7.59 18.75 5.98
CA PRO A 233 -8.37 17.64 6.50
C PRO A 233 -9.58 17.35 5.61
N ALA A 234 -9.74 16.07 5.24
CA ALA A 234 -10.96 15.59 4.56
C ALA A 234 -12.09 15.30 5.56
N LEU A 235 -11.74 15.00 6.83
CA LEU A 235 -12.67 14.78 7.93
C LEU A 235 -12.41 15.83 9.01
N PHE A 236 -13.43 16.63 9.33
CA PHE A 236 -13.35 17.69 10.33
C PHE A 236 -13.79 17.17 11.70
N GLY A 237 -13.16 17.67 12.79
CA GLY A 237 -13.50 17.26 14.15
C GLY A 237 -12.46 17.65 15.19
N GLY A 238 -12.10 16.74 16.07
CA GLY A 238 -11.36 16.98 17.33
C GLY A 238 -9.84 17.16 17.21
N GLY A 239 -9.27 17.33 16.03
CA GLY A 239 -7.84 17.63 15.88
C GLY A 239 -6.88 16.44 16.01
N GLN A 240 -7.37 15.20 15.99
CA GLN A 240 -6.53 13.99 15.93
C GLN A 240 -5.65 13.99 14.67
N GLU A 241 -4.62 13.14 14.66
CA GLU A 241 -3.65 13.08 13.55
C GLU A 241 -3.12 14.47 13.14
N TYR A 242 -2.68 15.26 14.13
CA TYR A 242 -2.17 16.63 13.93
C TYR A 242 -3.20 17.59 13.29
N GLY A 243 -4.50 17.31 13.41
CA GLY A 243 -5.57 18.07 12.77
C GLY A 243 -5.81 17.68 11.31
N LEU A 244 -5.06 16.72 10.78
CA LEU A 244 -5.13 16.30 9.37
C LEU A 244 -6.20 15.22 9.11
N ARG A 245 -6.56 14.47 10.15
CA ARG A 245 -7.61 13.44 10.05
C ARG A 245 -8.30 13.30 11.41
N SER A 246 -9.46 13.89 11.55
CA SER A 246 -10.22 13.91 12.80
C SER A 246 -10.97 12.60 13.06
N GLY A 247 -11.36 12.40 14.31
CA GLY A 247 -12.07 11.23 14.82
C GLY A 247 -11.19 10.38 15.72
N THR A 248 -11.78 9.83 16.79
CA THR A 248 -11.05 8.97 17.75
C THR A 248 -10.25 7.91 17.03
N GLU A 249 -8.99 7.78 17.37
CA GLU A 249 -8.03 6.91 16.72
C GLU A 249 -8.43 5.44 16.87
N ASN A 250 -8.32 4.66 15.80
CA ASN A 250 -8.45 3.20 15.84
C ASN A 250 -7.21 2.59 16.50
N VAL A 251 -7.08 2.77 17.82
CA VAL A 251 -5.88 2.37 18.57
C VAL A 251 -5.48 0.92 18.29
N PRO A 252 -6.37 -0.10 18.43
CA PRO A 252 -5.99 -1.49 18.16
C PRO A 252 -5.50 -1.68 16.71
N GLY A 253 -6.16 -1.03 15.75
CA GLY A 253 -5.76 -1.08 14.34
C GLY A 253 -4.39 -0.46 14.09
N ILE A 254 -4.10 0.69 14.71
CA ILE A 254 -2.80 1.38 14.61
C ILE A 254 -1.68 0.51 15.20
N ILE A 255 -1.89 -0.06 16.38
CA ILE A 255 -0.93 -0.96 17.02
C ILE A 255 -0.67 -2.19 16.15
N GLY A 256 -1.75 -2.78 15.59
CA GLY A 256 -1.64 -3.89 14.65
C GLY A 256 -0.87 -3.53 13.39
N PHE A 257 -1.08 -2.34 12.83
CA PHE A 257 -0.34 -1.87 11.68
C PHE A 257 1.15 -1.69 11.99
N GLY A 258 1.50 -1.06 13.13
CA GLY A 258 2.89 -0.93 13.58
C GLY A 258 3.57 -2.28 13.80
N ALA A 259 2.86 -3.25 14.38
CA ALA A 259 3.36 -4.62 14.53
C ALA A 259 3.59 -5.30 13.17
N ALA A 260 2.62 -5.20 12.25
CA ALA A 260 2.74 -5.72 10.90
C ALA A 260 3.90 -5.08 10.11
N ALA A 261 4.12 -3.78 10.26
CA ALA A 261 5.23 -3.07 9.63
C ALA A 261 6.60 -3.60 10.08
N ARG A 262 6.77 -3.88 11.38
CA ARG A 262 8.01 -4.49 11.90
C ARG A 262 8.25 -5.91 11.36
N VAL A 263 7.20 -6.70 11.20
CA VAL A 263 7.30 -8.03 10.57
C VAL A 263 7.64 -7.90 9.09
N ALA A 264 6.99 -6.99 8.40
CA ALA A 264 7.16 -6.76 6.97
C ALA A 264 8.61 -6.38 6.60
N LEU A 265 9.31 -5.62 7.45
CA LEU A 265 10.75 -5.33 7.25
C LEU A 265 11.60 -6.60 7.16
N ARG A 266 11.29 -7.63 7.98
CA ARG A 266 11.96 -8.94 7.90
C ARG A 266 11.58 -9.72 6.64
N HIS A 267 10.31 -9.63 6.21
CA HIS A 267 9.84 -10.31 5.00
C HIS A 267 10.45 -9.75 3.71
N VAL A 268 10.76 -8.45 3.68
CA VAL A 268 11.47 -7.83 2.54
C VAL A 268 12.84 -8.50 2.31
N GLU A 269 13.53 -8.94 3.36
CA GLU A 269 14.79 -9.67 3.25
C GLU A 269 14.62 -11.03 2.54
N GLU A 270 13.43 -11.64 2.64
CA GLU A 270 13.09 -12.91 1.99
C GLU A 270 12.51 -12.77 0.57
N ALA A 271 12.36 -11.56 0.07
CA ALA A 271 11.75 -11.26 -1.25
C ALA A 271 12.34 -12.10 -2.39
N GLY A 272 13.67 -12.30 -2.38
CA GLY A 272 14.36 -13.13 -3.37
C GLY A 272 13.94 -14.60 -3.34
N ARG A 273 13.61 -15.15 -2.17
CA ARG A 273 13.08 -16.53 -2.04
C ARG A 273 11.68 -16.64 -2.64
N VAL A 274 10.81 -15.67 -2.34
CA VAL A 274 9.43 -15.65 -2.86
C VAL A 274 9.45 -15.53 -4.39
N ARG A 275 10.29 -14.65 -4.94
CA ARG A 275 10.48 -14.50 -6.40
C ARG A 275 10.86 -15.83 -7.04
N ARG A 276 11.87 -16.53 -6.52
CA ARG A 276 12.28 -17.84 -7.06
C ARG A 276 11.17 -18.89 -7.03
N LEU A 277 10.35 -18.91 -5.99
CA LEU A 277 9.20 -19.82 -5.90
C LEU A 277 8.16 -19.50 -6.96
N ARG A 278 7.82 -18.24 -7.17
CA ARG A 278 6.92 -17.80 -8.24
C ARG A 278 7.46 -18.19 -9.62
N ASP A 279 8.70 -17.84 -9.92
CA ASP A 279 9.31 -18.09 -11.22
C ASP A 279 9.37 -19.59 -11.52
N SER A 280 9.71 -20.41 -10.51
CA SER A 280 9.70 -21.88 -10.62
C SER A 280 8.30 -22.44 -10.85
N PHE A 281 7.29 -21.89 -10.20
CA PHE A 281 5.90 -22.29 -10.39
C PHE A 281 5.41 -21.95 -11.81
N GLU A 282 5.63 -20.71 -12.27
CA GLU A 282 5.26 -20.26 -13.62
C GLU A 282 5.94 -21.15 -14.69
N PHE A 283 7.24 -21.40 -14.55
CA PHE A 283 7.99 -22.26 -15.46
C PHE A 283 7.40 -23.69 -15.49
N SER A 284 7.17 -24.29 -14.32
CA SER A 284 6.66 -25.65 -14.24
C SER A 284 5.23 -25.78 -14.78
N LEU A 285 4.40 -24.77 -14.56
CA LEU A 285 3.03 -24.73 -15.08
C LEU A 285 3.02 -24.63 -16.61
N ALA A 286 3.85 -23.76 -17.18
CA ALA A 286 3.98 -23.61 -18.64
C ALA A 286 4.52 -24.88 -19.32
N GLN A 287 5.31 -25.71 -18.62
CA GLN A 287 5.77 -27.00 -19.14
C GLN A 287 4.72 -28.12 -19.01
N ALA A 288 3.85 -28.03 -18.03
CA ALA A 288 2.89 -29.08 -17.71
C ALA A 288 1.53 -28.92 -18.40
N VAL A 289 1.19 -27.71 -18.81
CA VAL A 289 -0.14 -27.37 -19.36
C VAL A 289 0.03 -26.55 -20.65
N ASP A 290 -0.50 -27.06 -21.75
CA ASP A 290 -0.49 -26.34 -23.03
C ASP A 290 -1.36 -25.08 -22.99
N GLY A 291 -0.93 -24.02 -23.68
CA GLY A 291 -1.68 -22.79 -23.82
C GLY A 291 -1.63 -21.85 -22.61
N VAL A 292 -0.79 -22.12 -21.63
CA VAL A 292 -0.55 -21.20 -20.51
C VAL A 292 0.22 -19.97 -21.00
N THR A 293 -0.28 -18.79 -20.65
CA THR A 293 0.39 -17.50 -20.90
C THR A 293 0.64 -16.80 -19.56
N VAL A 294 1.87 -16.39 -19.31
CA VAL A 294 2.24 -15.56 -18.17
C VAL A 294 2.14 -14.09 -18.62
N HIS A 295 1.12 -13.39 -18.12
CA HIS A 295 0.96 -11.97 -18.41
C HIS A 295 2.08 -11.16 -17.75
N SER A 296 2.58 -10.16 -18.49
CA SER A 296 3.66 -9.28 -18.00
C SER A 296 4.94 -10.02 -17.58
N GLY A 297 5.20 -11.20 -18.18
CA GLY A 297 6.33 -12.06 -17.83
C GLY A 297 7.69 -11.42 -18.13
N ALA A 298 7.76 -10.46 -19.05
CA ALA A 298 8.97 -9.73 -19.41
C ALA A 298 9.17 -8.44 -18.58
N ALA A 299 8.17 -8.02 -17.80
CA ALA A 299 8.28 -6.85 -16.94
C ALA A 299 8.91 -7.19 -15.59
N GLU A 300 9.48 -6.19 -14.92
CA GLU A 300 9.82 -6.31 -13.51
C GLU A 300 8.55 -6.35 -12.68
N ARG A 301 8.46 -7.32 -11.75
CA ARG A 301 7.27 -7.55 -10.92
C ARG A 301 7.64 -7.66 -9.44
N ILE A 302 6.69 -7.34 -8.55
CA ILE A 302 6.84 -7.64 -7.12
C ILE A 302 7.05 -9.15 -6.92
N PRO A 303 7.72 -9.59 -5.84
CA PRO A 303 8.17 -10.97 -5.69
C PRO A 303 7.07 -12.03 -5.73
N ASN A 304 5.88 -11.69 -5.25
CA ASN A 304 4.76 -12.62 -5.03
C ASN A 304 3.73 -12.67 -6.16
N THR A 305 3.95 -11.92 -7.26
CA THR A 305 2.95 -11.83 -8.35
C THR A 305 3.61 -11.90 -9.71
#